data_6a7cf747ebf138772342e853952f172e
#
_entry.id   6a7cf747ebf138772342e853952f172e
#
_cell.length_a   1.000
_cell.length_b   1.000
_cell.length_c   1.000
_cell.angle_alpha   90.00
_cell.angle_beta   90.00
_cell.angle_gamma   90.00
#
_symmetry.space_group_name_H-M   'P 1'
#
loop_
_entity.id
_entity.type
_entity.pdbx_description
1 polymer ?
#
loop_
_entity_poly.entity_id
_entity_poly.type
_entity_poly.pdbx_seq_one_letter_code
_entity_poly.pdbx_strand_id
1 'polypeptide(L)'
;MGTASSGEWIAILLYFALVIGVGVYFFFRDRNVEGEKEYFLGGRSMGGWVAALSAGASDMSAWVLMGLPGSIYLYGIGKVWIAVGLVIGTICAWVFVAPRLRRYSIRANDSITIPQFLTNRFQSKNKGLQIISAIVFVVVYCIYSASSISACGTLFNTVTGMSAKTAMIIATAIILVYVFLGGFNAVCWTDFFQGMLMLAALMLTPILALFVMKGADFVAPVMAVPENYYNALSGGGFNWKSMSDILSGLGWGLGYFGMPHILVRYLSIKSEHEMRKSQIIGCSWIVLILAMSAVVGLIGRQFLGEIDNENLVFVHMVRRLFPAFIS
;
A
#
# COMPACT_ATOMS: atom_id res chain seq x y z
N MET A 1 9.86 -4.83 -24.47
CA MET A 1 9.93 -5.70 -23.27
C MET A 1 9.55 -7.11 -23.68
N GLY A 2 10.27 -8.15 -23.20
CA GLY A 2 9.96 -9.56 -23.52
C GLY A 2 8.68 -10.00 -22.78
N THR A 3 7.99 -10.98 -23.37
CA THR A 3 6.88 -11.69 -22.72
C THR A 3 7.39 -12.36 -21.43
N ALA A 4 6.51 -12.46 -20.42
CA ALA A 4 6.86 -13.12 -19.16
C ALA A 4 7.45 -14.51 -19.41
N SER A 5 8.51 -14.83 -18.69
CA SER A 5 9.14 -16.15 -18.73
C SER A 5 8.23 -17.21 -18.08
N SER A 6 8.50 -18.49 -18.39
CA SER A 6 7.77 -19.58 -17.74
C SER A 6 7.86 -19.53 -16.20
N GLY A 7 9.00 -19.06 -15.66
CA GLY A 7 9.19 -18.89 -14.21
C GLY A 7 8.27 -17.82 -13.62
N GLU A 8 8.16 -16.66 -14.26
CA GLU A 8 7.25 -15.58 -13.85
C GLU A 8 5.78 -16.04 -13.90
N TRP A 9 5.37 -16.77 -14.94
CA TRP A 9 4.02 -17.32 -15.02
C TRP A 9 3.71 -18.32 -13.89
N ILE A 10 4.65 -19.20 -13.56
CA ILE A 10 4.50 -20.15 -12.44
C ILE A 10 4.35 -19.38 -11.12
N ALA A 11 5.18 -18.36 -10.89
CA ALA A 11 5.09 -17.54 -9.68
C ALA A 11 3.72 -16.81 -9.56
N ILE A 12 3.24 -16.22 -10.64
CA ILE A 12 1.93 -15.56 -10.70
C ILE A 12 0.80 -16.56 -10.39
N LEU A 13 0.81 -17.73 -11.01
CA LEU A 13 -0.22 -18.74 -10.78
C LEU A 13 -0.21 -19.27 -9.33
N LEU A 14 0.98 -19.52 -8.77
CA LEU A 14 1.12 -19.92 -7.37
C LEU A 14 0.62 -18.84 -6.41
N TYR A 15 0.92 -17.59 -6.70
CA TYR A 15 0.43 -16.46 -5.92
C TYR A 15 -1.11 -16.39 -5.94
N PHE A 16 -1.75 -16.48 -7.10
CA PHE A 16 -3.20 -16.48 -7.20
C PHE A 16 -3.84 -17.69 -6.52
N ALA A 17 -3.22 -18.87 -6.65
CA ALA A 17 -3.67 -20.07 -5.92
C ALA A 17 -3.61 -19.87 -4.41
N LEU A 18 -2.55 -19.23 -3.89
CA LEU A 18 -2.42 -18.89 -2.48
C LEU A 18 -3.53 -17.93 -2.03
N VAL A 19 -3.74 -16.84 -2.76
CA VAL A 19 -4.76 -15.82 -2.41
C VAL A 19 -6.16 -16.42 -2.41
N ILE A 20 -6.52 -17.20 -3.43
CA ILE A 20 -7.82 -17.90 -3.50
C ILE A 20 -7.90 -18.93 -2.37
N GLY A 21 -6.82 -19.68 -2.11
CA GLY A 21 -6.74 -20.66 -1.01
C GLY A 21 -7.01 -20.03 0.35
N VAL A 22 -6.47 -18.85 0.63
CA VAL A 22 -6.78 -18.07 1.84
C VAL A 22 -8.27 -17.71 1.88
N GLY A 23 -8.85 -17.24 0.78
CA GLY A 23 -10.28 -16.95 0.69
C GLY A 23 -11.16 -18.17 1.00
N VAL A 24 -10.84 -19.31 0.40
CA VAL A 24 -11.53 -20.59 0.62
C VAL A 24 -11.38 -21.07 2.06
N TYR A 25 -10.18 -20.97 2.65
CA TYR A 25 -9.94 -21.32 4.03
C TYR A 25 -10.85 -20.53 4.99
N PHE A 26 -10.92 -19.21 4.83
CA PHE A 26 -11.77 -18.36 5.67
C PHE A 26 -13.26 -18.61 5.41
N PHE A 27 -13.66 -18.91 4.18
CA PHE A 27 -15.02 -19.31 3.85
C PHE A 27 -15.45 -20.53 4.66
N PHE A 28 -14.66 -21.60 4.71
CA PHE A 28 -14.99 -22.80 5.48
C PHE A 28 -14.89 -22.58 6.99
N ARG A 29 -13.93 -21.78 7.44
CA ARG A 29 -13.73 -21.48 8.86
C ARG A 29 -14.87 -20.64 9.44
N ASP A 30 -15.27 -19.60 8.71
CA ASP A 30 -16.19 -18.59 9.21
C ASP A 30 -17.65 -18.84 8.75
N ARG A 31 -17.93 -19.91 7.95
CA ARG A 31 -19.27 -20.20 7.38
C ARG A 31 -20.38 -20.43 8.40
N ASN A 32 -20.05 -20.83 9.62
CA ASN A 32 -21.00 -21.07 10.70
C ASN A 32 -21.14 -19.87 11.64
N VAL A 33 -20.42 -18.78 11.36
CA VAL A 33 -20.44 -17.55 12.15
C VAL A 33 -21.36 -16.58 11.45
N GLU A 34 -22.55 -16.36 11.97
CA GLU A 34 -23.54 -15.45 11.40
C GLU A 34 -23.38 -14.05 11.98
N GLY A 35 -23.49 -13.03 11.13
CA GLY A 35 -23.53 -11.64 11.54
C GLY A 35 -22.75 -10.70 10.60
N GLU A 36 -23.30 -9.51 10.42
CA GLU A 36 -22.64 -8.45 9.63
C GLU A 36 -21.29 -8.06 10.21
N LYS A 37 -21.15 -8.08 11.54
CA LYS A 37 -19.93 -7.70 12.24
C LYS A 37 -18.77 -8.68 11.96
N GLU A 38 -19.06 -9.95 11.88
CA GLU A 38 -18.08 -11.00 11.54
C GLU A 38 -17.62 -10.85 10.09
N TYR A 39 -18.53 -10.65 9.18
CA TYR A 39 -18.21 -10.56 7.76
C TYR A 39 -17.46 -9.26 7.41
N PHE A 40 -17.90 -8.09 7.92
CA PHE A 40 -17.34 -6.79 7.56
C PHE A 40 -16.21 -6.29 8.48
N LEU A 41 -16.06 -6.87 9.68
CA LEU A 41 -15.08 -6.40 10.67
C LEU A 41 -14.27 -7.55 11.30
N GLY A 42 -14.49 -8.80 10.87
CA GLY A 42 -13.82 -9.97 11.43
C GLY A 42 -14.11 -10.17 12.92
N GLY A 43 -15.32 -9.80 13.40
CA GLY A 43 -15.74 -9.91 14.78
C GLY A 43 -14.86 -9.14 15.79
N ARG A 44 -14.09 -8.16 15.36
CA ARG A 44 -13.05 -7.47 16.16
C ARG A 44 -12.04 -8.44 16.77
N SER A 45 -11.66 -9.47 16.04
CA SER A 45 -10.76 -10.54 16.52
C SER A 45 -9.32 -10.40 16.02
N MET A 46 -9.01 -9.33 15.28
CA MET A 46 -7.74 -9.16 14.59
C MET A 46 -6.57 -8.97 15.55
N GLY A 47 -5.53 -9.80 15.38
CA GLY A 47 -4.27 -9.68 16.11
C GLY A 47 -3.42 -8.51 15.61
N GLY A 48 -2.51 -8.03 16.46
CA GLY A 48 -1.73 -6.82 16.20
C GLY A 48 -0.85 -6.85 14.95
N TRP A 49 -0.24 -7.98 14.62
CA TRP A 49 0.57 -8.15 13.41
C TRP A 49 -0.26 -8.02 12.14
N VAL A 50 -1.35 -8.77 12.08
CA VAL A 50 -2.21 -8.79 10.89
C VAL A 50 -2.86 -7.44 10.67
N ALA A 51 -3.39 -6.81 11.75
CA ALA A 51 -4.01 -5.49 11.64
C ALA A 51 -3.03 -4.41 11.18
N ALA A 52 -1.79 -4.41 11.70
CA ALA A 52 -0.77 -3.44 11.34
C ALA A 52 -0.33 -3.56 9.88
N LEU A 53 0.03 -4.78 9.46
CA LEU A 53 0.48 -5.00 8.08
C LEU A 53 -0.65 -4.87 7.07
N SER A 54 -1.86 -5.34 7.41
CA SER A 54 -3.02 -5.15 6.53
C SER A 54 -3.34 -3.66 6.35
N ALA A 55 -3.32 -2.86 7.42
CA ALA A 55 -3.52 -1.42 7.30
C ALA A 55 -2.47 -0.77 6.39
N GLY A 56 -1.20 -1.12 6.57
CA GLY A 56 -0.10 -0.59 5.77
C GLY A 56 -0.12 -1.07 4.31
N ALA A 57 -0.29 -2.38 4.07
CA ALA A 57 -0.28 -2.96 2.73
C ALA A 57 -1.47 -2.49 1.88
N SER A 58 -2.66 -2.40 2.48
CA SER A 58 -3.84 -1.85 1.81
C SER A 58 -3.68 -0.40 1.37
N ASP A 59 -2.95 0.39 2.16
CA ASP A 59 -2.73 1.80 1.87
C ASP A 59 -1.68 2.03 0.78
N MET A 60 -0.53 1.35 0.92
CA MET A 60 0.63 1.60 0.07
C MET A 60 0.41 1.22 -1.39
N SER A 61 -0.40 0.20 -1.68
CA SER A 61 -0.74 -0.24 -3.03
C SER A 61 0.45 -0.33 -4.00
N ALA A 62 0.22 -0.29 -5.30
CA ALA A 62 1.28 -0.19 -6.31
C ALA A 62 2.08 1.12 -6.23
N TRP A 63 1.58 2.15 -5.55
CA TRP A 63 2.22 3.47 -5.50
C TRP A 63 3.61 3.42 -4.83
N VAL A 64 3.77 2.65 -3.75
CA VAL A 64 5.06 2.54 -3.05
C VAL A 64 6.12 1.81 -3.87
N LEU A 65 5.72 0.95 -4.81
CA LEU A 65 6.63 0.22 -5.70
C LEU A 65 6.92 0.96 -7.01
N MET A 66 6.02 1.83 -7.44
CA MET A 66 6.06 2.50 -8.74
C MET A 66 6.12 4.03 -8.61
N GLY A 67 5.15 4.64 -7.96
CA GLY A 67 4.99 6.10 -7.95
C GLY A 67 6.07 6.82 -7.15
N LEU A 68 6.37 6.39 -5.93
CA LEU A 68 7.40 7.02 -5.11
C LEU A 68 8.82 6.78 -5.67
N PRO A 69 9.24 5.53 -5.98
CA PRO A 69 10.55 5.30 -6.60
C PRO A 69 10.69 6.03 -7.94
N GLY A 70 9.66 6.00 -8.78
CA GLY A 70 9.66 6.69 -10.07
C GLY A 70 9.79 8.20 -9.94
N SER A 71 9.07 8.80 -9.00
CA SER A 71 9.19 10.24 -8.73
C SER A 71 10.57 10.64 -8.25
N ILE A 72 11.20 9.83 -7.38
CA ILE A 72 12.55 10.10 -6.89
C ILE A 72 13.59 9.83 -7.98
N TYR A 73 13.41 8.76 -8.77
CA TYR A 73 14.24 8.47 -9.93
C TYR A 73 14.29 9.66 -10.91
N LEU A 74 13.15 10.29 -11.16
CA LEU A 74 13.04 11.38 -12.13
C LEU A 74 13.46 12.74 -11.56
N TYR A 75 12.93 13.11 -10.38
CA TYR A 75 13.06 14.45 -9.81
C TYR A 75 14.03 14.56 -8.64
N GLY A 76 14.56 13.45 -8.14
CA GLY A 76 15.50 13.41 -7.03
C GLY A 76 14.88 13.44 -5.65
N ILE A 77 15.76 13.63 -4.65
CA ILE A 77 15.43 13.49 -3.22
C ILE A 77 14.41 14.51 -2.71
N GLY A 78 14.20 15.61 -3.43
CA GLY A 78 13.17 16.59 -3.08
C GLY A 78 11.74 16.01 -3.01
N LYS A 79 11.48 14.86 -3.65
CA LYS A 79 10.19 14.14 -3.55
C LYS A 79 10.03 13.30 -2.28
N VAL A 80 11.07 13.16 -1.48
CA VAL A 80 11.00 12.42 -0.21
C VAL A 80 10.04 13.05 0.80
N TRP A 81 9.72 14.32 0.67
CA TRP A 81 8.78 15.01 1.58
C TRP A 81 7.37 14.42 1.55
N ILE A 82 6.97 13.77 0.44
CA ILE A 82 5.72 13.01 0.38
C ILE A 82 5.82 11.81 1.35
N ALA A 83 6.93 11.06 1.30
CA ALA A 83 7.15 9.93 2.20
C ALA A 83 7.22 10.38 3.67
N VAL A 84 7.88 11.51 3.96
CA VAL A 84 7.93 12.10 5.30
C VAL A 84 6.53 12.45 5.79
N GLY A 85 5.72 13.10 4.96
CA GLY A 85 4.32 13.42 5.27
C GLY A 85 3.49 12.18 5.58
N LEU A 86 3.61 11.14 4.76
CA LEU A 86 2.93 9.85 4.97
C LEU A 86 3.37 9.17 6.27
N VAL A 87 4.66 9.15 6.59
CA VAL A 87 5.17 8.62 7.86
C VAL A 87 4.58 9.36 9.04
N ILE A 88 4.64 10.69 9.04
CA ILE A 88 4.08 11.52 10.14
C ILE A 88 2.58 11.29 10.27
N GLY A 89 1.84 11.31 9.15
CA GLY A 89 0.40 11.07 9.14
C GLY A 89 0.02 9.70 9.70
N THR A 90 0.72 8.65 9.28
CA THR A 90 0.51 7.29 9.77
C THR A 90 0.80 7.17 11.26
N ILE A 91 1.94 7.71 11.73
CA ILE A 91 2.28 7.68 13.16
C ILE A 91 1.21 8.41 13.96
N CYS A 92 0.80 9.60 13.53
CA CYS A 92 -0.27 10.35 14.19
C CYS A 92 -1.61 9.58 14.18
N ALA A 93 -1.97 8.93 13.06
CA ALA A 93 -3.18 8.13 12.98
C ALA A 93 -3.14 6.93 13.94
N TRP A 94 -2.02 6.19 13.99
CA TRP A 94 -1.85 5.07 14.92
C TRP A 94 -1.86 5.50 16.39
N VAL A 95 -1.23 6.62 16.73
CA VAL A 95 -1.11 7.08 18.12
C VAL A 95 -2.37 7.76 18.61
N PHE A 96 -2.96 8.64 17.79
CA PHE A 96 -4.05 9.50 18.24
C PHE A 96 -5.44 9.01 17.80
N VAL A 97 -5.57 8.44 16.60
CA VAL A 97 -6.87 8.04 16.04
C VAL A 97 -7.21 6.60 16.41
N ALA A 98 -6.33 5.64 16.15
CA ALA A 98 -6.63 4.22 16.26
C ALA A 98 -7.17 3.79 17.64
N PRO A 99 -6.55 4.13 18.80
CA PRO A 99 -7.04 3.72 20.09
C PRO A 99 -8.38 4.37 20.44
N ARG A 100 -8.52 5.66 20.08
CA ARG A 100 -9.75 6.40 20.36
C ARG A 100 -10.90 5.89 19.51
N LEU A 101 -10.69 5.73 18.21
CA LEU A 101 -11.70 5.25 17.27
C LEU A 101 -12.21 3.87 17.68
N ARG A 102 -11.30 2.93 17.98
CA ARG A 102 -11.69 1.60 18.45
C ARG A 102 -12.53 1.66 19.72
N ARG A 103 -12.07 2.40 20.74
CA ARG A 103 -12.76 2.52 22.04
C ARG A 103 -14.13 3.19 21.89
N TYR A 104 -14.19 4.28 21.15
CA TYR A 104 -15.42 5.02 20.97
C TYR A 104 -16.42 4.34 20.04
N SER A 105 -15.98 3.58 19.03
CA SER A 105 -16.91 2.84 18.18
C SER A 105 -17.67 1.75 18.95
N ILE A 106 -17.01 1.10 19.91
CA ILE A 106 -17.66 0.12 20.79
C ILE A 106 -18.70 0.82 21.69
N ARG A 107 -18.35 1.97 22.26
CA ARG A 107 -19.27 2.75 23.09
C ARG A 107 -20.42 3.38 22.30
N ALA A 108 -20.21 3.68 21.04
CA ALA A 108 -21.20 4.23 20.13
C ALA A 108 -22.02 3.10 19.47
N ASN A 109 -22.71 2.32 20.27
CA ASN A 109 -23.57 1.22 19.87
C ASN A 109 -22.86 0.18 18.98
N ASP A 110 -21.60 -0.17 19.33
CA ASP A 110 -20.75 -1.14 18.62
C ASP A 110 -20.70 -0.94 17.09
N SER A 111 -20.56 0.32 16.67
CA SER A 111 -20.59 0.73 15.28
C SER A 111 -19.52 0.01 14.45
N ILE A 112 -19.92 -0.60 13.34
CA ILE A 112 -19.04 -1.41 12.46
C ILE A 112 -18.52 -0.62 11.26
N THR A 113 -19.16 0.50 10.91
CA THR A 113 -18.73 1.37 9.80
C THR A 113 -18.52 2.80 10.29
N ILE A 114 -17.70 3.57 9.56
CA ILE A 114 -17.45 4.97 9.90
C ILE A 114 -18.73 5.85 9.80
N PRO A 115 -19.57 5.73 8.75
CA PRO A 115 -20.84 6.45 8.72
C PRO A 115 -21.76 6.15 9.90
N GLN A 116 -21.86 4.86 10.29
CA GLN A 116 -22.63 4.46 11.47
C GLN A 116 -22.02 5.03 12.76
N PHE A 117 -20.69 4.97 12.90
CA PHE A 117 -19.98 5.54 14.04
C PHE A 117 -20.26 7.05 14.20
N LEU A 118 -20.17 7.81 13.10
CA LEU A 118 -20.45 9.25 13.13
C LEU A 118 -21.88 9.53 13.58
N THR A 119 -22.86 8.81 13.04
CA THR A 119 -24.27 8.96 13.42
C THR A 119 -24.51 8.67 14.90
N ASN A 120 -23.98 7.55 15.39
CA ASN A 120 -24.12 7.13 16.78
C ASN A 120 -23.33 8.05 17.74
N ARG A 121 -22.15 8.49 17.33
CA ARG A 121 -21.29 9.40 18.13
C ARG A 121 -21.92 10.75 18.37
N PHE A 122 -22.58 11.30 17.35
CA PHE A 122 -23.27 12.59 17.46
C PHE A 122 -24.73 12.47 17.87
N GLN A 123 -25.20 11.24 18.16
CA GLN A 123 -26.59 10.96 18.53
C GLN A 123 -27.60 11.60 17.55
N SER A 124 -27.26 11.57 16.27
CA SER A 124 -28.07 12.18 15.24
C SER A 124 -29.43 11.47 15.11
N LYS A 125 -30.52 12.22 15.33
CA LYS A 125 -31.87 11.69 15.15
C LYS A 125 -32.20 11.42 13.70
N ASN A 126 -31.55 12.08 12.77
CA ASN A 126 -31.74 11.94 11.33
C ASN A 126 -30.61 11.10 10.72
N LYS A 127 -30.92 10.24 9.77
CA LYS A 127 -29.92 9.46 9.02
C LYS A 127 -29.11 10.29 8.01
N GLY A 128 -29.33 11.62 7.94
CA GLY A 128 -28.67 12.50 6.98
C GLY A 128 -27.15 12.44 7.05
N LEU A 129 -26.55 12.47 8.25
CA LEU A 129 -25.10 12.36 8.42
C LEU A 129 -24.54 11.02 7.91
N GLN A 130 -25.27 9.93 8.17
CA GLN A 130 -24.90 8.59 7.68
C GLN A 130 -24.96 8.52 6.14
N ILE A 131 -26.03 9.04 5.54
CA ILE A 131 -26.24 9.01 4.10
C ILE A 131 -25.19 9.85 3.39
N ILE A 132 -24.94 11.10 3.85
CA ILE A 132 -23.96 11.99 3.23
C ILE A 132 -22.55 11.37 3.31
N SER A 133 -22.14 10.89 4.47
CA SER A 133 -20.82 10.27 4.61
C SER A 133 -20.69 8.98 3.79
N ALA A 134 -21.75 8.17 3.69
CA ALA A 134 -21.76 6.98 2.85
C ALA A 134 -21.64 7.33 1.37
N ILE A 135 -22.36 8.34 0.87
CA ILE A 135 -22.27 8.81 -0.52
C ILE A 135 -20.84 9.28 -0.82
N VAL A 136 -20.24 10.10 0.05
CA VAL A 136 -18.86 10.58 -0.12
C VAL A 136 -17.90 9.39 -0.22
N PHE A 137 -18.03 8.40 0.67
CA PHE A 137 -17.18 7.21 0.63
C PHE A 137 -17.37 6.40 -0.66
N VAL A 138 -18.60 6.17 -1.08
CA VAL A 138 -18.87 5.43 -2.32
C VAL A 138 -18.24 6.13 -3.53
N VAL A 139 -18.47 7.43 -3.69
CA VAL A 139 -17.91 8.20 -4.83
C VAL A 139 -16.37 8.17 -4.82
N VAL A 140 -15.75 8.48 -3.68
CA VAL A 140 -14.28 8.51 -3.59
C VAL A 140 -13.68 7.12 -3.82
N TYR A 141 -14.29 6.06 -3.25
CA TYR A 141 -13.75 4.72 -3.39
C TYR A 141 -14.03 4.06 -4.74
N CYS A 142 -15.07 4.46 -5.45
CA CYS A 142 -15.22 4.07 -6.86
C CYS A 142 -14.05 4.58 -7.70
N ILE A 143 -13.66 5.85 -7.52
CA ILE A 143 -12.52 6.45 -8.22
C ILE A 143 -11.20 5.77 -7.80
N TYR A 144 -11.01 5.57 -6.49
CA TYR A 144 -9.82 4.91 -5.95
C TYR A 144 -9.66 3.48 -6.48
N SER A 145 -10.73 2.68 -6.45
CA SER A 145 -10.73 1.31 -6.96
C SER A 145 -10.46 1.25 -8.47
N ALA A 146 -11.05 2.16 -9.24
CA ALA A 146 -10.80 2.26 -10.67
C ALA A 146 -9.32 2.57 -10.97
N SER A 147 -8.72 3.49 -10.22
CA SER A 147 -7.29 3.81 -10.32
C SER A 147 -6.41 2.61 -9.99
N SER A 148 -6.72 1.88 -8.91
CA SER A 148 -5.97 0.69 -8.48
C SER A 148 -6.05 -0.45 -9.51
N ILE A 149 -7.23 -0.70 -10.07
CA ILE A 149 -7.43 -1.70 -11.13
C ILE A 149 -6.66 -1.30 -12.40
N SER A 150 -6.66 -0.02 -12.76
CA SER A 150 -5.90 0.50 -13.90
C SER A 150 -4.39 0.33 -13.72
N ALA A 151 -3.87 0.64 -12.52
CA ALA A 151 -2.45 0.44 -12.19
C ALA A 151 -2.08 -1.05 -12.26
N CYS A 152 -2.93 -1.94 -11.76
CA CYS A 152 -2.76 -3.38 -11.88
C CYS A 152 -2.70 -3.83 -13.35
N GLY A 153 -3.61 -3.34 -14.18
CA GLY A 153 -3.63 -3.63 -15.62
C GLY A 153 -2.35 -3.20 -16.34
N THR A 154 -1.83 -2.02 -16.00
CA THR A 154 -0.58 -1.49 -16.55
C THR A 154 0.61 -2.37 -16.14
N LEU A 155 0.69 -2.75 -14.86
CA LEU A 155 1.75 -3.62 -14.35
C LEU A 155 1.75 -4.98 -15.04
N PHE A 156 0.58 -5.63 -15.11
CA PHE A 156 0.45 -6.92 -15.79
C PHE A 156 0.77 -6.86 -17.28
N ASN A 157 0.33 -5.80 -17.96
CA ASN A 157 0.70 -5.57 -19.37
C ASN A 157 2.21 -5.48 -19.53
N THR A 158 2.89 -4.74 -18.64
CA THR A 158 4.35 -4.59 -18.67
C THR A 158 5.08 -5.89 -18.41
N VAL A 159 4.59 -6.69 -17.45
CA VAL A 159 5.25 -7.94 -17.04
C VAL A 159 4.96 -9.09 -18.01
N THR A 160 3.71 -9.25 -18.44
CA THR A 160 3.26 -10.43 -19.19
C THR A 160 3.07 -10.18 -20.67
N GLY A 161 3.03 -8.93 -21.13
CA GLY A 161 2.63 -8.57 -22.50
C GLY A 161 1.13 -8.71 -22.78
N MET A 162 0.31 -9.13 -21.79
CA MET A 162 -1.13 -9.24 -21.91
C MET A 162 -1.77 -7.84 -22.08
N SER A 163 -2.89 -7.73 -22.81
CA SER A 163 -3.57 -6.44 -22.90
C SER A 163 -4.00 -5.94 -21.51
N ALA A 164 -3.79 -4.65 -21.22
CA ALA A 164 -4.13 -4.07 -19.92
C ALA A 164 -5.61 -4.30 -19.56
N LYS A 165 -6.52 -4.24 -20.55
CA LYS A 165 -7.95 -4.51 -20.35
C LYS A 165 -8.21 -5.94 -19.88
N THR A 166 -7.58 -6.93 -20.50
CA THR A 166 -7.72 -8.35 -20.12
C THR A 166 -7.15 -8.57 -18.72
N ALA A 167 -5.98 -7.99 -18.41
CA ALA A 167 -5.36 -8.08 -17.10
C ALA A 167 -6.25 -7.47 -16.01
N MET A 168 -6.87 -6.30 -16.24
CA MET A 168 -7.81 -5.67 -15.32
C MET A 168 -9.01 -6.57 -15.03
N ILE A 169 -9.60 -7.19 -16.07
CA ILE A 169 -10.78 -8.07 -15.90
C ILE A 169 -10.41 -9.30 -15.06
N ILE A 170 -9.30 -9.97 -15.38
CA ILE A 170 -8.84 -11.17 -14.67
C ILE A 170 -8.52 -10.83 -13.21
N ALA A 171 -7.74 -9.78 -12.95
CA ALA A 171 -7.41 -9.37 -11.60
C ALA A 171 -8.64 -9.02 -10.78
N THR A 172 -9.57 -8.25 -11.36
CA THR A 172 -10.84 -7.91 -10.69
C THR A 172 -11.67 -9.14 -10.37
N ALA A 173 -11.78 -10.09 -11.29
CA ALA A 173 -12.51 -11.33 -11.05
C ALA A 173 -11.91 -12.14 -9.89
N ILE A 174 -10.58 -12.28 -9.85
CA ILE A 174 -9.89 -12.97 -8.75
C ILE A 174 -10.12 -12.27 -7.41
N ILE A 175 -10.01 -10.93 -7.39
CA ILE A 175 -10.25 -10.13 -6.18
C ILE A 175 -11.67 -10.35 -5.67
N LEU A 176 -12.68 -10.25 -6.54
CA LEU A 176 -14.05 -10.44 -6.16
C LEU A 176 -14.29 -11.84 -5.59
N VAL A 177 -13.75 -12.88 -6.22
CA VAL A 177 -13.91 -14.26 -5.75
C VAL A 177 -13.41 -14.42 -4.32
N TYR A 178 -12.15 -14.06 -4.02
CA TYR A 178 -11.63 -14.29 -2.67
C TYR A 178 -12.23 -13.36 -1.60
N VAL A 179 -12.63 -12.14 -1.98
CA VAL A 179 -13.28 -11.19 -1.06
C VAL A 179 -14.68 -11.66 -0.70
N PHE A 180 -15.48 -12.09 -1.69
CA PHE A 180 -16.83 -12.60 -1.42
C PHE A 180 -16.81 -13.92 -0.63
N LEU A 181 -15.83 -14.80 -0.89
CA LEU A 181 -15.71 -16.04 -0.15
C LEU A 181 -15.26 -15.83 1.29
N GLY A 182 -14.22 -15.05 1.51
CA GLY A 182 -13.54 -15.01 2.80
C GLY A 182 -13.75 -13.73 3.62
N GLY A 183 -14.50 -12.74 3.10
CA GLY A 183 -14.82 -11.50 3.80
C GLY A 183 -13.58 -10.73 4.29
N PHE A 184 -13.78 -9.93 5.35
CA PHE A 184 -12.75 -9.06 5.90
C PHE A 184 -11.51 -9.83 6.42
N ASN A 185 -11.70 -10.99 7.02
CA ASN A 185 -10.59 -11.80 7.54
C ASN A 185 -9.65 -12.26 6.43
N ALA A 186 -10.20 -12.74 5.30
CA ALA A 186 -9.39 -13.16 4.17
C ALA A 186 -8.59 -11.97 3.59
N VAL A 187 -9.22 -10.81 3.44
CA VAL A 187 -8.54 -9.59 2.98
C VAL A 187 -7.38 -9.23 3.91
N CYS A 188 -7.60 -9.20 5.21
CA CYS A 188 -6.55 -8.82 6.15
C CYS A 188 -5.36 -9.82 6.17
N TRP A 189 -5.62 -11.10 6.00
CA TRP A 189 -4.56 -12.10 5.95
C TRP A 189 -3.81 -12.10 4.61
N THR A 190 -4.50 -11.87 3.48
CA THR A 190 -3.82 -11.68 2.20
C THR A 190 -2.96 -10.42 2.22
N ASP A 191 -3.46 -9.31 2.75
CA ASP A 191 -2.70 -8.07 2.94
C ASP A 191 -1.46 -8.30 3.82
N PHE A 192 -1.58 -9.11 4.89
CA PHE A 192 -0.45 -9.44 5.75
C PHE A 192 0.69 -10.11 4.97
N PHE A 193 0.38 -11.14 4.18
CA PHE A 193 1.40 -11.82 3.36
C PHE A 193 1.96 -10.91 2.28
N GLN A 194 1.11 -10.11 1.63
CA GLN A 194 1.53 -9.13 0.64
C GLN A 194 2.42 -8.04 1.25
N GLY A 195 2.09 -7.53 2.44
CA GLY A 195 2.89 -6.56 3.15
C GLY A 195 4.27 -7.09 3.55
N MET A 196 4.36 -8.35 3.95
CA MET A 196 5.66 -9.02 4.22
C MET A 196 6.48 -9.19 2.94
N LEU A 197 5.85 -9.64 1.85
CA LEU A 197 6.52 -9.79 0.56
C LEU A 197 7.02 -8.45 0.02
N MET A 198 6.19 -7.41 0.11
CA MET A 198 6.52 -6.05 -0.31
C MET A 198 7.72 -5.49 0.48
N LEU A 199 7.75 -5.68 1.80
CA LEU A 199 8.86 -5.26 2.64
C LEU A 199 10.15 -6.01 2.24
N ALA A 200 10.09 -7.33 2.07
CA ALA A 200 11.24 -8.12 1.66
C ALA A 200 11.77 -7.67 0.29
N ALA A 201 10.89 -7.49 -0.68
CA ALA A 201 11.26 -7.07 -2.04
C ALA A 201 11.91 -5.68 -2.06
N LEU A 202 11.32 -4.70 -1.35
CA LEU A 202 11.87 -3.35 -1.26
C LEU A 202 13.19 -3.28 -0.49
N MET A 203 13.40 -4.13 0.49
CA MET A 203 14.69 -4.19 1.22
C MET A 203 15.77 -4.88 0.40
N LEU A 204 15.48 -6.03 -0.20
CA LEU A 204 16.47 -6.84 -0.90
C LEU A 204 16.94 -6.18 -2.20
N THR A 205 16.03 -5.57 -2.96
CA THR A 205 16.34 -4.99 -4.27
C THR A 205 17.48 -3.95 -4.23
N PRO A 206 17.43 -2.88 -3.43
CA PRO A 206 18.50 -1.90 -3.40
C PRO A 206 19.79 -2.44 -2.77
N ILE A 207 19.68 -3.37 -1.80
CA ILE A 207 20.86 -4.00 -1.19
C ILE A 207 21.62 -4.81 -2.25
N LEU A 208 20.92 -5.66 -3.00
CA LEU A 208 21.54 -6.45 -4.09
C LEU A 208 22.08 -5.55 -5.20
N ALA A 209 21.36 -4.49 -5.57
CA ALA A 209 21.86 -3.53 -6.54
C ALA A 209 23.18 -2.91 -6.11
N LEU A 210 23.32 -2.51 -4.84
CA LEU A 210 24.57 -1.97 -4.29
C LEU A 210 25.70 -3.00 -4.32
N PHE A 211 25.43 -4.29 -4.05
CA PHE A 211 26.44 -5.34 -4.17
C PHE A 211 26.91 -5.52 -5.62
N VAL A 212 25.97 -5.54 -6.57
CA VAL A 212 26.31 -5.64 -8.00
C VAL A 212 27.11 -4.42 -8.47
N MET A 213 26.73 -3.22 -8.05
CA MET A 213 27.42 -1.97 -8.40
C MET A 213 28.85 -1.89 -7.85
N LYS A 214 29.17 -2.58 -6.76
CA LYS A 214 30.53 -2.68 -6.23
C LYS A 214 31.40 -3.72 -6.97
N GLY A 215 30.79 -4.55 -7.78
CA GLY A 215 31.52 -5.56 -8.57
C GLY A 215 32.40 -4.92 -9.64
N ALA A 216 33.56 -5.55 -9.93
CA ALA A 216 34.52 -5.04 -10.92
C ALA A 216 33.96 -4.96 -12.35
N ASP A 217 32.94 -5.75 -12.65
CA ASP A 217 32.31 -5.84 -13.97
C ASP A 217 31.15 -4.85 -14.18
N PHE A 218 30.79 -4.06 -13.14
CA PHE A 218 29.72 -3.09 -13.25
C PHE A 218 30.19 -1.82 -13.94
N VAL A 219 29.65 -1.58 -15.11
CA VAL A 219 29.82 -0.30 -15.83
C VAL A 219 28.64 0.60 -15.52
N ALA A 220 28.88 1.67 -14.80
CA ALA A 220 27.84 2.64 -14.49
C ALA A 220 27.33 3.31 -15.78
N PRO A 221 26.00 3.33 -16.00
CA PRO A 221 25.44 4.00 -17.15
C PRO A 221 25.73 5.50 -17.08
N VAL A 222 26.14 6.07 -18.21
CA VAL A 222 26.35 7.51 -18.33
C VAL A 222 25.00 8.18 -18.43
N MET A 223 24.60 8.88 -17.37
CA MET A 223 23.33 9.59 -17.32
C MET A 223 23.51 10.96 -16.71
N ALA A 224 22.95 11.96 -17.36
CA ALA A 224 22.92 13.32 -16.80
C ALA A 224 22.05 13.33 -15.52
N VAL A 225 22.63 13.78 -14.42
CA VAL A 225 21.90 14.01 -13.17
C VAL A 225 21.29 15.39 -13.21
N PRO A 226 19.96 15.54 -13.01
CA PRO A 226 19.34 16.86 -12.99
C PRO A 226 19.99 17.76 -11.94
N GLU A 227 20.01 19.05 -12.20
CA GLU A 227 20.47 20.04 -11.22
C GLU A 227 19.63 19.89 -9.94
N ASN A 228 20.28 19.97 -8.78
CA ASN A 228 19.68 19.80 -7.46
C ASN A 228 19.04 18.42 -7.17
N TYR A 229 19.37 17.37 -7.93
CA TYR A 229 18.82 16.01 -7.75
C TYR A 229 18.99 15.49 -6.31
N TYR A 230 20.14 15.75 -5.68
CA TYR A 230 20.43 15.32 -4.31
C TYR A 230 20.09 16.40 -3.26
N ASN A 231 19.44 17.48 -3.67
CA ASN A 231 19.02 18.52 -2.75
C ASN A 231 17.57 18.25 -2.28
N ALA A 232 17.37 18.11 -0.97
CA ALA A 232 16.05 17.94 -0.38
C ALA A 232 15.15 19.18 -0.56
N LEU A 233 15.75 20.35 -0.80
CA LEU A 233 15.05 21.56 -1.21
C LEU A 233 14.93 21.57 -2.75
N SER A 234 13.83 21.11 -3.27
CA SER A 234 13.58 20.87 -4.69
C SER A 234 13.79 22.09 -5.62
N GLY A 235 13.89 23.28 -5.07
CA GLY A 235 14.16 24.52 -5.81
C GLY A 235 15.60 25.03 -5.71
N GLY A 236 16.53 24.21 -5.20
CA GLY A 236 17.95 24.60 -5.05
C GLY A 236 18.25 25.56 -3.90
N GLY A 237 17.25 25.98 -3.13
CA GLY A 237 17.40 26.89 -2.00
C GLY A 237 16.12 27.10 -1.22
N PHE A 238 16.16 27.90 -0.18
CA PHE A 238 15.01 28.23 0.64
C PHE A 238 14.18 29.32 -0.04
N ASN A 239 13.28 28.94 -0.93
CA ASN A 239 12.41 29.83 -1.68
C ASN A 239 10.95 29.38 -1.60
N TRP A 240 10.02 30.21 -2.09
CA TRP A 240 8.58 29.92 -2.04
C TRP A 240 8.20 28.61 -2.76
N LYS A 241 8.87 28.29 -3.87
CA LYS A 241 8.64 27.04 -4.61
C LYS A 241 9.03 25.82 -3.77
N SER A 242 10.22 25.81 -3.19
CA SER A 242 10.66 24.72 -2.33
C SER A 242 9.76 24.54 -1.11
N MET A 243 9.33 25.64 -0.49
CA MET A 243 8.42 25.58 0.66
C MET A 243 7.04 25.02 0.25
N SER A 244 6.51 25.46 -0.88
CA SER A 244 5.23 24.96 -1.42
C SER A 244 5.31 23.46 -1.73
N ASP A 245 6.39 22.98 -2.35
CA ASP A 245 6.61 21.56 -2.64
C ASP A 245 6.71 20.72 -1.37
N ILE A 246 7.41 21.22 -0.36
CA ILE A 246 7.52 20.54 0.96
C ILE A 246 6.17 20.47 1.65
N LEU A 247 5.45 21.58 1.74
CA LEU A 247 4.12 21.63 2.38
C LEU A 247 3.12 20.74 1.65
N SER A 248 3.15 20.74 0.32
CA SER A 248 2.33 19.86 -0.51
C SER A 248 2.64 18.39 -0.24
N GLY A 249 3.93 18.02 -0.16
CA GLY A 249 4.35 16.67 0.19
C GLY A 249 3.90 16.26 1.59
N LEU A 250 4.11 17.10 2.59
CA LEU A 250 3.68 16.85 3.97
C LEU A 250 2.16 16.74 4.11
N GLY A 251 1.41 17.49 3.28
CA GLY A 251 -0.05 17.48 3.26
C GLY A 251 -0.67 16.11 2.94
N TRP A 252 0.05 15.24 2.22
CA TRP A 252 -0.43 13.88 1.92
C TRP A 252 -0.72 13.06 3.18
N GLY A 253 0.03 13.29 4.27
CA GLY A 253 -0.19 12.61 5.56
C GLY A 253 -1.53 12.89 6.21
N LEU A 254 -2.20 14.01 5.86
CA LEU A 254 -3.52 14.35 6.41
C LEU A 254 -4.61 13.35 6.01
N GLY A 255 -4.46 12.66 4.88
CA GLY A 255 -5.39 11.64 4.42
C GLY A 255 -5.60 10.49 5.42
N TYR A 256 -4.58 10.14 6.20
CA TYR A 256 -4.63 9.00 7.13
C TYR A 256 -5.67 9.14 8.25
N PHE A 257 -6.09 10.34 8.55
CA PHE A 257 -7.12 10.57 9.57
C PHE A 257 -8.54 10.21 9.10
N GLY A 258 -8.74 10.07 7.78
CA GLY A 258 -10.06 9.86 7.20
C GLY A 258 -10.21 8.66 6.25
N MET A 259 -9.15 7.90 5.96
CA MET A 259 -9.21 6.77 5.02
C MET A 259 -9.97 5.57 5.59
N PRO A 260 -11.19 5.24 5.09
CA PRO A 260 -12.02 4.18 5.65
C PRO A 260 -11.38 2.81 5.67
N HIS A 261 -10.62 2.45 4.64
CA HIS A 261 -9.94 1.15 4.57
C HIS A 261 -8.86 0.97 5.63
N ILE A 262 -8.22 2.06 6.10
CA ILE A 262 -7.29 2.03 7.23
C ILE A 262 -8.08 2.02 8.53
N LEU A 263 -9.07 2.90 8.67
CA LEU A 263 -9.85 3.07 9.89
C LEU A 263 -10.59 1.79 10.29
N VAL A 264 -11.07 1.01 9.31
CA VAL A 264 -11.73 -0.27 9.58
C VAL A 264 -10.79 -1.30 10.22
N ARG A 265 -9.49 -1.28 9.88
CA ARG A 265 -8.49 -2.15 10.52
C ARG A 265 -8.29 -1.76 11.98
N TYR A 266 -8.32 -0.47 12.32
CA TYR A 266 -8.28 -0.01 13.72
C TYR A 266 -9.50 -0.50 14.52
N LEU A 267 -10.68 -0.49 13.90
CA LEU A 267 -11.91 -0.99 14.51
C LEU A 267 -11.86 -2.50 14.78
N SER A 268 -11.16 -3.27 13.95
CA SER A 268 -11.12 -4.74 14.00
C SER A 268 -10.17 -5.32 15.04
N ILE A 269 -9.30 -4.51 15.65
CA ILE A 269 -8.27 -4.98 16.59
C ILE A 269 -8.91 -5.55 17.86
N LYS A 270 -8.43 -6.74 18.27
CA LYS A 270 -9.02 -7.55 19.35
C LYS A 270 -9.00 -6.87 20.73
N SER A 271 -7.90 -6.25 21.10
CA SER A 271 -7.70 -5.69 22.44
C SER A 271 -6.82 -4.45 22.47
N GLU A 272 -6.76 -3.75 23.60
CA GLU A 272 -5.85 -2.61 23.78
C GLU A 272 -4.37 -3.04 23.77
N HIS A 273 -4.07 -4.23 24.26
CA HIS A 273 -2.73 -4.80 24.16
C HIS A 273 -2.31 -5.01 22.70
N GLU A 274 -3.19 -5.62 21.89
CA GLU A 274 -2.94 -5.81 20.45
C GLU A 274 -2.91 -4.48 19.71
N MET A 275 -3.63 -3.46 20.16
CA MET A 275 -3.56 -2.10 19.62
C MET A 275 -2.16 -1.49 19.78
N ARG A 276 -1.56 -1.57 20.99
CA ARG A 276 -0.20 -1.08 21.22
C ARG A 276 0.84 -1.82 20.37
N LYS A 277 0.67 -3.12 20.24
CA LYS A 277 1.51 -3.95 19.35
C LYS A 277 1.37 -3.52 17.90
N SER A 278 0.13 -3.30 17.42
CA SER A 278 -0.13 -2.81 16.08
C SER A 278 0.50 -1.43 15.82
N GLN A 279 0.46 -0.54 16.79
CA GLN A 279 1.09 0.79 16.68
C GLN A 279 2.60 0.68 16.43
N ILE A 280 3.30 -0.12 17.23
CA ILE A 280 4.75 -0.30 17.08
C ILE A 280 5.07 -0.90 15.71
N ILE A 281 4.39 -1.99 15.36
CA ILE A 281 4.63 -2.71 14.10
C ILE A 281 4.28 -1.82 12.90
N GLY A 282 3.10 -1.20 12.90
CA GLY A 282 2.65 -0.35 11.79
C GLY A 282 3.52 0.88 11.58
N CYS A 283 3.92 1.55 12.68
CA CYS A 283 4.83 2.70 12.59
C CYS A 283 6.24 2.29 12.11
N SER A 284 6.78 1.17 12.58
CA SER A 284 8.07 0.69 12.11
C SER A 284 8.04 0.25 10.66
N TRP A 285 6.98 -0.47 10.26
CA TRP A 285 6.81 -0.96 8.91
C TRP A 285 6.70 0.19 7.90
N ILE A 286 5.91 1.23 8.19
CA ILE A 286 5.73 2.37 7.26
C ILE A 286 7.04 3.16 7.06
N VAL A 287 7.82 3.35 8.12
CA VAL A 287 9.13 4.01 8.02
C VAL A 287 10.05 3.22 7.12
N LEU A 288 10.14 1.90 7.34
CA LEU A 288 11.02 1.03 6.55
C LEU A 288 10.59 0.99 5.07
N ILE A 289 9.32 0.79 4.80
CA ILE A 289 8.82 0.65 3.43
C ILE A 289 9.03 1.92 2.61
N LEU A 290 8.69 3.08 3.16
CA LEU A 290 8.84 4.36 2.47
C LEU A 290 10.31 4.78 2.32
N ALA A 291 11.15 4.53 3.34
CA ALA A 291 12.58 4.77 3.23
C ALA A 291 13.20 3.91 2.13
N MET A 292 12.91 2.60 2.12
CA MET A 292 13.47 1.69 1.11
C MET A 292 12.92 1.95 -0.29
N SER A 293 11.65 2.35 -0.41
CA SER A 293 11.08 2.81 -1.68
C SER A 293 11.82 4.05 -2.23
N ALA A 294 12.14 5.01 -1.37
CA ALA A 294 12.94 6.17 -1.75
C ALA A 294 14.36 5.78 -2.19
N VAL A 295 14.98 4.86 -1.46
CA VAL A 295 16.33 4.31 -1.79
C VAL A 295 16.31 3.59 -3.14
N VAL A 296 15.25 2.84 -3.44
CA VAL A 296 15.07 2.20 -4.77
C VAL A 296 15.09 3.24 -5.89
N GLY A 297 14.39 4.38 -5.72
CA GLY A 297 14.39 5.45 -6.72
C GLY A 297 15.78 6.04 -6.95
N LEU A 298 16.52 6.31 -5.87
CA LEU A 298 17.88 6.87 -5.93
C LEU A 298 18.90 5.89 -6.56
N ILE A 299 18.92 4.65 -6.08
CA ILE A 299 19.83 3.61 -6.59
C ILE A 299 19.44 3.19 -7.99
N GLY A 300 18.14 3.10 -8.28
CA GLY A 300 17.61 2.69 -9.58
C GLY A 300 18.12 3.59 -10.70
N ARG A 301 18.26 4.91 -10.46
CA ARG A 301 18.83 5.83 -11.43
C ARG A 301 20.29 5.52 -11.74
N GLN A 302 21.10 5.21 -10.73
CA GLN A 302 22.51 4.88 -10.91
C GLN A 302 22.71 3.47 -11.49
N PHE A 303 21.80 2.53 -11.18
CA PHE A 303 21.89 1.13 -11.58
C PHE A 303 21.38 0.85 -13.00
N LEU A 304 20.26 1.47 -13.38
CA LEU A 304 19.59 1.22 -14.68
C LEU A 304 20.01 2.22 -15.76
N GLY A 305 20.38 3.45 -15.39
CA GLY A 305 20.50 4.54 -16.35
C GLY A 305 19.14 5.04 -16.83
N GLU A 306 19.04 5.41 -18.09
CA GLU A 306 17.79 5.92 -18.69
C GLU A 306 16.81 4.79 -18.98
N ILE A 307 15.56 4.96 -18.59
CA ILE A 307 14.46 4.02 -18.83
C ILE A 307 13.26 4.78 -19.41
N ASP A 308 12.47 4.11 -20.27
CA ASP A 308 11.33 4.71 -20.97
C ASP A 308 10.20 5.14 -20.03
N ASN A 309 10.03 4.45 -18.91
CA ASN A 309 8.97 4.71 -17.95
C ASN A 309 9.52 4.61 -16.52
N GLU A 310 9.63 5.75 -15.87
CA GLU A 310 10.17 5.88 -14.52
C GLU A 310 9.36 5.11 -13.45
N ASN A 311 8.06 4.93 -13.67
CA ASN A 311 7.23 4.17 -12.74
C ASN A 311 7.57 2.68 -12.71
N LEU A 312 8.36 2.20 -13.65
CA LEU A 312 8.81 0.82 -13.72
C LEU A 312 10.22 0.59 -13.18
N VAL A 313 10.85 1.59 -12.56
CA VAL A 313 12.21 1.49 -12.03
C VAL A 313 12.40 0.27 -11.13
N PHE A 314 11.47 0.03 -10.20
CA PHE A 314 11.50 -1.14 -9.33
C PHE A 314 11.42 -2.45 -10.11
N VAL A 315 10.48 -2.55 -11.05
CA VAL A 315 10.30 -3.75 -11.89
C VAL A 315 11.55 -4.06 -12.70
N HIS A 316 12.18 -3.05 -13.31
CA HIS A 316 13.43 -3.22 -14.05
C HIS A 316 14.59 -3.67 -13.17
N MET A 317 14.71 -3.09 -11.95
CA MET A 317 15.72 -3.52 -10.99
C MET A 317 15.54 -4.99 -10.58
N VAL A 318 14.30 -5.38 -10.23
CA VAL A 318 13.98 -6.75 -9.82
C VAL A 318 14.30 -7.74 -10.94
N ARG A 319 13.87 -7.47 -12.18
CA ARG A 319 14.16 -8.33 -13.34
C ARG A 319 15.65 -8.47 -13.65
N ARG A 320 16.45 -7.44 -13.33
CA ARG A 320 17.91 -7.49 -13.57
C ARG A 320 18.67 -8.20 -12.44
N LEU A 321 18.13 -8.19 -11.23
CA LEU A 321 18.79 -8.67 -10.02
C LEU A 321 18.39 -10.09 -9.61
N PHE A 322 17.16 -10.49 -9.91
CA PHE A 322 16.61 -11.76 -9.46
C PHE A 322 16.40 -12.75 -10.61
N PRO A 323 16.46 -14.08 -10.30
CA PRO A 323 16.04 -15.10 -11.26
C PRO A 323 14.58 -14.93 -11.65
N ALA A 324 14.23 -15.38 -12.84
CA ALA A 324 12.89 -15.23 -13.43
C ALA A 324 11.71 -15.74 -12.59
N PHE A 325 11.95 -16.65 -11.66
CA PHE A 325 10.90 -17.13 -10.74
C PHE A 325 10.62 -16.17 -9.57
N ILE A 326 11.59 -15.31 -9.22
CA ILE A 326 11.49 -14.36 -8.10
C ILE A 326 11.20 -12.93 -8.59
N SER A 327 11.55 -12.63 -9.85
CA SER A 327 11.46 -11.29 -10.47
C SER A 327 10.02 -10.79 -10.78
#